data_3760585d2d170ef3efbe26ecc4bd1eae
#
_entry.id   3760585d2d170ef3efbe26ecc4bd1eae
#
_cell.length_a   1.000
_cell.length_b   1.000
_cell.length_c   1.000
_cell.angle_alpha   90.00
_cell.angle_beta   90.00
_cell.angle_gamma   90.00
#
_symmetry.space_group_name_H-M   'P 1'
#
loop_
_entity.id
_entity.type
_entity.pdbx_description
1 polymer ?
#
loop_
_entity_poly.entity_id
_entity_poly.type
_entity_poly.pdbx_seq_one_letter_code
_entity_poly.pdbx_strand_id
1 'polypeptide(L)'
;KYYVALRKDPFRRDTAFRYALPLDAERMNEAAALLIGCGDFTSFAKLHSNNRTNVCRVDRARWDREDDLLVFTIAADRFLRNMVRAIVGTLLDVGRGKMSPEDMRAVIDGRSRSLSGCSAPAHGLFLTDVKYPDGIYVDTTN
;
A
#
# COMPACT_ATOMS: atom_id res chain seq x y z
N LYS A 1 7.39 -3.72 -0.11
CA LYS A 1 6.97 -3.68 1.31
C LYS A 1 6.97 -2.26 1.85
N TYR A 2 6.06 -2.00 2.77
CA TYR A 2 6.01 -0.73 3.50
C TYR A 2 6.10 -0.99 5.00
N TYR A 3 6.97 -0.26 5.68
CA TYR A 3 7.26 -0.43 7.10
C TYR A 3 6.70 0.71 7.92
N VAL A 4 5.86 0.38 8.91
CA VAL A 4 5.30 1.32 9.88
C VAL A 4 5.83 0.98 11.26
N ALA A 5 6.50 1.92 11.91
CA ALA A 5 7.02 1.74 13.26
C ALA A 5 5.95 2.17 14.28
N LEU A 6 5.59 1.26 15.19
CA LEU A 6 4.59 1.51 16.23
C LEU A 6 5.20 2.20 17.45
N ARG A 7 6.52 2.16 17.58
CA ARG A 7 7.25 2.82 18.65
C ARG A 7 8.41 3.62 18.10
N LYS A 8 8.87 4.61 18.87
CA LYS A 8 10.04 5.39 18.52
C LYS A 8 11.28 4.51 18.55
N ASP A 9 11.95 4.38 17.40
CA ASP A 9 13.18 3.64 17.25
C ASP A 9 14.17 4.49 16.44
N PRO A 10 15.23 5.03 17.06
CA PRO A 10 16.17 5.89 16.36
C PRO A 10 16.91 5.18 15.23
N PHE A 11 17.02 3.85 15.26
CA PHE A 11 17.70 3.08 14.22
C PHE A 11 16.82 2.87 12.98
N ARG A 12 15.50 3.13 13.09
CA ARG A 12 14.55 2.93 11.98
C ARG A 12 13.98 4.23 11.44
N ARG A 13 14.52 5.35 11.86
CA ARG A 13 14.06 6.69 11.52
C ARG A 13 13.92 6.94 10.02
N ASP A 14 14.85 6.37 9.21
CA ASP A 14 14.89 6.56 7.76
C ASP A 14 14.35 5.35 6.98
N THR A 15 13.90 4.30 7.67
CA THR A 15 13.48 3.04 7.04
C THR A 15 12.05 2.62 7.39
N ALA A 16 11.41 3.33 8.31
CA ALA A 16 10.02 3.05 8.68
C ALA A 16 9.30 4.36 9.04
N PHE A 17 8.03 4.42 8.66
CA PHE A 17 7.18 5.55 9.03
C PHE A 17 6.68 5.35 10.46
N ARG A 18 7.04 6.25 11.36
CA ARG A 18 6.55 6.20 12.74
C ARG A 18 5.12 6.71 12.81
N TYR A 19 4.22 5.87 13.34
CA TYR A 19 2.82 6.19 13.50
C TYR A 19 2.43 6.03 14.97
N ALA A 20 2.09 7.16 15.61
CA ALA A 20 1.89 7.22 17.05
C ALA A 20 0.49 6.82 17.52
N LEU A 21 -0.49 6.81 16.61
CA LEU A 21 -1.88 6.47 16.94
C LEU A 21 -2.09 4.97 16.91
N PRO A 22 -3.03 4.44 17.75
CA PRO A 22 -3.37 3.01 17.68
C PRO A 22 -3.90 2.62 16.31
N LEU A 23 -3.51 1.42 15.86
CA LEU A 23 -3.94 0.87 14.59
C LEU A 23 -4.57 -0.51 14.80
N ASP A 24 -5.70 -0.76 14.16
CA ASP A 24 -6.36 -2.06 14.13
C ASP A 24 -5.93 -2.83 12.88
N ALA A 25 -4.95 -3.72 13.04
CA ALA A 25 -4.37 -4.48 11.93
C ALA A 25 -5.39 -5.42 11.28
N GLU A 26 -6.33 -5.98 12.04
CA GLU A 26 -7.37 -6.85 11.45
C GLU A 26 -8.25 -6.09 10.48
N ARG A 27 -8.69 -4.89 10.84
CA ARG A 27 -9.49 -4.03 9.97
C ARG A 27 -8.70 -3.60 8.74
N MET A 28 -7.41 -3.30 8.93
CA MET A 28 -6.52 -2.96 7.81
C MET A 28 -6.39 -4.13 6.84
N ASN A 29 -6.33 -5.36 7.34
CA ASN A 29 -6.28 -6.56 6.49
C ASN A 29 -7.62 -6.84 5.78
N GLU A 30 -8.75 -6.59 6.44
CA GLU A 30 -10.06 -6.68 5.77
C GLU A 30 -10.14 -5.73 4.57
N ALA A 31 -9.70 -4.50 4.76
CA ALA A 31 -9.68 -3.52 3.68
C ALA A 31 -8.65 -3.90 2.59
N ALA A 32 -7.47 -4.35 2.97
CA ALA A 32 -6.43 -4.75 2.02
C ALA A 32 -6.86 -5.92 1.15
N ALA A 33 -7.63 -6.85 1.69
CA ALA A 33 -8.14 -7.99 0.91
C ALA A 33 -9.00 -7.57 -0.28
N LEU A 34 -9.65 -6.41 -0.20
CA LEU A 34 -10.47 -5.88 -1.29
C LEU A 34 -9.64 -5.41 -2.49
N LEU A 35 -8.33 -5.21 -2.31
CA LEU A 35 -7.42 -4.81 -3.38
C LEU A 35 -7.03 -5.99 -4.28
N ILE A 36 -7.17 -7.22 -3.81
CA ILE A 36 -6.70 -8.41 -4.51
C ILE A 36 -7.55 -8.66 -5.75
N GLY A 37 -6.87 -8.98 -6.86
CA GLY A 37 -7.48 -9.23 -8.16
C GLY A 37 -7.18 -8.11 -9.16
N CYS A 38 -7.78 -8.22 -10.35
CA CYS A 38 -7.67 -7.19 -11.36
C CYS A 38 -8.64 -6.06 -11.07
N GLY A 39 -8.17 -4.82 -11.16
CA GLY A 39 -9.02 -3.67 -10.97
C GLY A 39 -8.39 -2.38 -11.44
N ASP A 40 -9.20 -1.34 -11.47
CA ASP A 40 -8.77 0.00 -11.79
C ASP A 40 -8.33 0.69 -10.50
N PHE A 41 -7.07 1.09 -10.44
CA PHE A 41 -6.46 1.71 -9.27
C PHE A 41 -6.27 3.23 -9.43
N THR A 42 -7.11 3.87 -10.23
CA THR A 42 -7.07 5.33 -10.43
C THR A 42 -7.11 6.10 -9.12
N SER A 43 -7.87 5.62 -8.13
CA SER A 43 -7.96 6.29 -6.82
C SER A 43 -6.62 6.34 -6.07
N PHE A 44 -5.66 5.51 -6.46
CA PHE A 44 -4.34 5.46 -5.83
C PHE A 44 -3.22 5.93 -6.75
N ALA A 45 -3.56 6.33 -7.97
CA ALA A 45 -2.57 6.79 -8.94
C ALA A 45 -2.28 8.28 -8.76
N LYS A 46 -1.05 8.67 -9.08
CA LYS A 46 -0.69 10.09 -9.10
C LYS A 46 -1.50 10.79 -10.20
N LEU A 47 -2.07 11.95 -9.85
CA LEU A 47 -2.80 12.78 -10.81
C LEU A 47 -1.90 13.20 -11.96
N HIS A 48 -2.47 13.27 -13.16
CA HIS A 48 -1.79 13.68 -14.39
C HIS A 48 -0.59 12.81 -14.80
N SER A 49 -0.55 11.55 -14.34
CA SER A 49 0.43 10.58 -14.80
C SER A 49 0.06 10.08 -16.21
N ASN A 50 1.08 9.73 -17.01
CA ASN A 50 0.91 9.33 -18.41
C ASN A 50 0.64 7.83 -18.58
N ASN A 51 -0.23 7.27 -17.76
CA ASN A 51 -0.59 5.87 -17.88
C ASN A 51 -1.66 5.68 -18.96
N ARG A 52 -1.51 4.68 -19.81
CA ARG A 52 -2.55 4.28 -20.78
C ARG A 52 -3.78 3.73 -20.07
N THR A 53 -3.52 2.97 -19.00
CA THR A 53 -4.54 2.40 -18.16
C THR A 53 -4.05 2.36 -16.74
N ASN A 54 -4.97 2.43 -15.79
CA ASN A 54 -4.68 2.28 -14.36
C ASN A 54 -5.12 0.90 -13.84
N VAL A 55 -5.31 -0.06 -14.74
CA VAL A 55 -5.63 -1.44 -14.36
C VAL A 55 -4.37 -2.18 -13.94
N CYS A 56 -4.44 -2.77 -12.76
CA CYS A 56 -3.37 -3.60 -12.19
C CYS A 56 -3.97 -4.89 -11.65
N ARG A 57 -3.17 -5.96 -11.60
CA ARG A 57 -3.55 -7.17 -10.91
C ARG A 57 -2.75 -7.28 -9.63
N VAL A 58 -3.42 -7.22 -8.49
CA VAL A 58 -2.81 -7.38 -7.19
C VAL A 58 -2.95 -8.84 -6.75
N ASP A 59 -1.83 -9.49 -6.52
CA ASP A 59 -1.79 -10.90 -6.12
C ASP A 59 -1.74 -11.07 -4.60
N ARG A 60 -1.20 -10.09 -3.89
CA ARG A 60 -1.07 -10.14 -2.43
C ARG A 60 -1.16 -8.72 -1.87
N ALA A 61 -1.87 -8.59 -0.76
CA ALA A 61 -1.97 -7.34 -0.01
C ALA A 61 -2.27 -7.69 1.44
N ARG A 62 -1.28 -7.59 2.33
CA ARG A 62 -1.42 -8.05 3.71
C ARG A 62 -0.50 -7.31 4.66
N TRP A 63 -1.03 -7.00 5.83
CA TRP A 63 -0.27 -6.50 6.98
C TRP A 63 0.12 -7.63 7.91
N ASP A 64 1.38 -7.66 8.31
CA ASP A 64 1.90 -8.57 9.32
C ASP A 64 2.61 -7.77 10.40
N ARG A 65 2.48 -8.21 11.64
CA ARG A 65 3.19 -7.58 12.75
C ARG A 65 4.50 -8.30 12.99
N GLU A 66 5.59 -7.55 13.03
CA GLU A 66 6.94 -8.02 13.36
C GLU A 66 7.48 -7.16 14.50
N ASP A 67 7.40 -7.64 15.75
CA ASP A 67 7.76 -6.87 16.95
C ASP A 67 6.99 -5.54 17.01
N ASP A 68 7.68 -4.41 16.94
CA ASP A 68 7.09 -3.09 16.95
C ASP A 68 6.89 -2.49 15.55
N LEU A 69 6.90 -3.35 14.53
CA LEU A 69 6.63 -2.96 13.16
C LEU A 69 5.33 -3.57 12.66
N LEU A 70 4.59 -2.78 11.87
CA LEU A 70 3.59 -3.31 10.95
C LEU A 70 4.20 -3.27 9.55
N VAL A 71 4.19 -4.40 8.87
CA VAL A 71 4.78 -4.53 7.54
C VAL A 71 3.67 -4.83 6.55
N PHE A 72 3.49 -3.94 5.58
CA PHE A 72 2.56 -4.16 4.48
C PHE A 72 3.30 -4.77 3.31
N THR A 73 2.89 -5.96 2.90
CA THR A 73 3.41 -6.62 1.71
C THR A 73 2.37 -6.58 0.62
N ILE A 74 2.73 -6.00 -0.51
CA ILE A 74 1.86 -5.97 -1.69
C ILE A 74 2.65 -6.47 -2.90
N ALA A 75 2.00 -7.35 -3.68
CA ALA A 75 2.55 -7.86 -4.92
C ALA A 75 1.52 -7.66 -6.04
N ALA A 76 1.97 -7.16 -7.17
CA ALA A 76 1.13 -6.87 -8.32
C ALA A 76 1.91 -7.06 -9.62
N ASP A 77 1.19 -7.19 -10.73
CA ASP A 77 1.81 -7.26 -12.05
C ASP A 77 2.49 -5.94 -12.44
N ARG A 78 1.98 -4.83 -11.93
CA ARG A 78 2.57 -3.50 -12.10
C ARG A 78 2.13 -2.58 -10.96
N PHE A 79 2.88 -1.51 -10.75
CA PHE A 79 2.52 -0.46 -9.81
C PHE A 79 2.45 0.88 -10.54
N LEU A 80 1.39 1.63 -10.30
CA LEU A 80 1.27 3.00 -10.76
C LEU A 80 2.12 3.91 -9.88
N ARG A 81 2.48 5.06 -10.42
CA ARG A 81 3.25 6.05 -9.65
C ARG A 81 2.48 6.46 -8.40
N ASN A 82 3.14 6.41 -7.25
CA ASN A 82 2.59 6.73 -5.94
C ASN A 82 1.53 5.75 -5.41
N MET A 83 1.24 4.68 -6.14
CA MET A 83 0.15 3.75 -5.84
C MET A 83 0.27 3.13 -4.45
N VAL A 84 1.41 2.54 -4.12
CA VAL A 84 1.59 1.85 -2.83
C VAL A 84 1.48 2.82 -1.67
N ARG A 85 2.07 4.01 -1.81
CA ARG A 85 2.00 5.04 -0.76
C ARG A 85 0.59 5.53 -0.51
N ALA A 86 -0.20 5.70 -1.57
CA ALA A 86 -1.61 6.09 -1.46
C ALA A 86 -2.45 4.98 -0.84
N ILE A 87 -2.20 3.74 -1.19
CA ILE A 87 -2.85 2.57 -0.59
C ILE A 87 -2.55 2.51 0.90
N VAL A 88 -1.27 2.63 1.29
CA VAL A 88 -0.88 2.59 2.69
C VAL A 88 -1.54 3.72 3.48
N GLY A 89 -1.52 4.95 2.96
CA GLY A 89 -2.18 6.07 3.63
C GLY A 89 -3.67 5.83 3.87
N THR A 90 -4.35 5.25 2.90
CA THR A 90 -5.76 4.91 3.02
C THR A 90 -5.98 3.79 4.05
N LEU A 91 -5.13 2.75 4.04
CA LEU A 91 -5.21 1.66 5.00
C LEU A 91 -4.93 2.13 6.43
N LEU A 92 -4.04 3.09 6.62
CA LEU A 92 -3.81 3.71 7.93
C LEU A 92 -5.08 4.42 8.43
N ASP A 93 -5.83 5.08 7.55
CA ASP A 93 -7.11 5.70 7.91
C ASP A 93 -8.12 4.64 8.35
N VAL A 94 -8.13 3.47 7.73
CA VAL A 94 -8.96 2.34 8.18
C VAL A 94 -8.50 1.85 9.56
N GLY A 95 -7.19 1.69 9.74
CA GLY A 95 -6.64 1.17 10.99
C GLY A 95 -6.90 2.06 12.19
N ARG A 96 -6.92 3.38 11.99
CA ARG A 96 -7.20 4.34 13.07
C ARG A 96 -8.69 4.64 13.26
N GLY A 97 -9.56 4.01 12.48
CA GLY A 97 -11.00 4.14 12.63
C GLY A 97 -11.63 5.33 11.90
N LYS A 98 -10.88 6.04 11.06
CA LYS A 98 -11.42 7.15 10.26
C LYS A 98 -12.31 6.65 9.12
N MET A 99 -12.03 5.45 8.62
CA MET A 99 -12.80 4.76 7.58
C MET A 99 -13.13 3.35 8.03
N SER A 100 -14.25 2.80 7.55
CA SER A 100 -14.53 1.37 7.71
C SER A 100 -13.79 0.56 6.63
N PRO A 101 -13.55 -0.75 6.85
CA PRO A 101 -13.00 -1.60 5.78
C PRO A 101 -13.86 -1.62 4.52
N GLU A 102 -15.18 -1.53 4.67
CA GLU A 102 -16.13 -1.50 3.54
C GLU A 102 -16.00 -0.23 2.71
N ASP A 103 -15.60 0.88 3.32
CA ASP A 103 -15.36 2.14 2.60
C ASP A 103 -14.25 2.02 1.56
N MET A 104 -13.33 1.07 1.73
CA MET A 104 -12.29 0.79 0.74
C MET A 104 -12.89 0.42 -0.62
N ARG A 105 -13.99 -0.33 -0.64
CA ARG A 105 -14.66 -0.68 -1.90
C ARG A 105 -15.16 0.58 -2.63
N ALA A 106 -15.73 1.51 -1.89
CA ALA A 106 -16.18 2.78 -2.47
C ALA A 106 -15.02 3.62 -3.00
N VAL A 107 -13.88 3.61 -2.31
CA VAL A 107 -12.67 4.30 -2.76
C VAL A 107 -12.18 3.71 -4.09
N ILE A 108 -12.09 2.40 -4.18
CA ILE A 108 -11.64 1.70 -5.40
C ILE A 108 -12.59 2.02 -6.56
N ASP A 109 -13.87 1.81 -6.36
CA ASP A 109 -14.89 1.92 -7.40
C ASP A 109 -15.13 3.35 -7.86
N GLY A 110 -14.82 4.32 -6.99
CA GLY A 110 -15.00 5.73 -7.30
C GLY A 110 -14.00 6.30 -8.30
N ARG A 111 -12.87 5.63 -8.52
CA ARG A 111 -11.85 5.99 -9.51
C ARG A 111 -11.41 7.46 -9.41
N SER A 112 -11.22 7.94 -8.20
CA SER A 112 -10.81 9.32 -7.94
C SER A 112 -9.77 9.37 -6.82
N ARG A 113 -8.65 10.07 -7.08
CA ARG A 113 -7.59 10.22 -6.08
C ARG A 113 -8.07 10.96 -4.83
N SER A 114 -9.08 11.81 -4.97
CA SER A 114 -9.66 12.55 -3.83
C SER A 114 -10.37 11.67 -2.82
N LEU A 115 -10.74 10.44 -3.19
CA LEU A 115 -11.42 9.50 -2.30
C LEU A 115 -10.44 8.75 -1.41
N SER A 116 -9.19 8.57 -1.83
CA SER A 116 -8.18 7.90 -1.04
C SER A 116 -7.56 8.83 -0.01
N GLY A 117 -6.86 8.26 0.98
CA GLY A 117 -6.17 9.02 2.01
C GLY A 117 -4.91 9.72 1.48
N CYS A 118 -4.28 10.50 2.36
CA CYS A 118 -2.99 11.08 2.06
C CYS A 118 -1.94 10.00 1.85
N SER A 119 -1.03 10.20 0.90
CA SER A 119 0.05 9.26 0.66
C SER A 119 0.96 9.14 1.88
N ALA A 120 1.31 7.91 2.25
CA ALA A 120 2.28 7.66 3.30
C ALA A 120 3.68 8.14 2.85
N PRO A 121 4.55 8.55 3.79
CA PRO A 121 5.90 9.01 3.45
C PRO A 121 6.72 7.97 2.68
N ALA A 122 7.54 8.43 1.75
CA ALA A 122 8.30 7.57 0.86
C ALA A 122 9.36 6.71 1.58
N HIS A 123 9.90 7.19 2.68
CA HIS A 123 11.03 6.51 3.35
C HIS A 123 10.67 5.14 3.95
N GLY A 124 9.39 4.82 4.12
CA GLY A 124 8.96 3.49 4.57
C GLY A 124 8.78 2.46 3.47
N LEU A 125 8.89 2.88 2.21
CA LEU A 125 8.61 2.02 1.05
C LEU A 125 9.89 1.40 0.49
N PHE A 126 9.87 0.08 0.31
CA PHE A 126 10.99 -0.68 -0.26
C PHE A 126 10.50 -1.65 -1.34
N LEU A 127 11.15 -1.61 -2.49
CA LEU A 127 10.97 -2.60 -3.54
C LEU A 127 11.85 -3.81 -3.19
N THR A 128 11.23 -4.96 -2.93
CA THR A 128 11.95 -6.12 -2.40
C THR A 128 12.09 -7.29 -3.37
N ASP A 129 11.23 -7.38 -4.38
CA ASP A 129 11.25 -8.48 -5.31
C ASP A 129 10.64 -8.04 -6.64
N VAL A 130 11.25 -8.47 -7.75
CA VAL A 130 10.75 -8.17 -9.09
C VAL A 130 10.70 -9.46 -9.89
N LYS A 131 9.49 -9.81 -10.38
CA LYS A 131 9.26 -10.97 -11.23
C LYS A 131 8.72 -10.50 -12.58
N TYR A 132 9.20 -11.12 -13.64
CA TYR A 132 8.74 -10.84 -14.99
C TYR A 132 7.80 -11.95 -15.48
N PRO A 133 6.91 -11.66 -16.45
CA PRO A 133 6.07 -12.67 -17.06
C PRO A 133 6.90 -13.86 -17.58
N ASP A 134 6.27 -15.03 -17.65
CA ASP A 134 6.87 -16.28 -18.12
C ASP A 134 7.95 -16.84 -17.19
N GLY A 135 7.96 -16.43 -15.93
CA GLY A 135 8.92 -16.92 -14.96
C GLY A 135 10.34 -16.46 -15.19
N ILE A 136 10.53 -15.48 -16.05
CA ILE A 136 11.85 -14.90 -16.30
C ILE A 136 12.23 -14.03 -15.12
N TYR A 137 13.36 -14.33 -14.51
CA TYR A 137 13.94 -13.52 -13.45
C TYR A 137 15.07 -12.68 -14.05
N VAL A 138 14.96 -11.37 -13.92
CA VAL A 138 16.03 -10.46 -14.28
C VAL A 138 16.75 -10.09 -13.02
N ASP A 139 18.08 -10.18 -13.06
CA ASP A 139 18.90 -9.71 -11.95
C ASP A 139 18.78 -8.19 -11.86
N THR A 140 18.12 -7.72 -10.81
CA THR A 140 17.87 -6.30 -10.59
C THR A 140 18.75 -5.72 -9.48
N THR A 141 19.82 -6.40 -9.13
CA THR A 141 20.78 -5.93 -8.15
C THR A 141 21.67 -4.80 -8.66
N ASN A 142 21.35 -4.31 -9.78
CA ASN A 142 22.07 -3.17 -10.38
C ASN A 142 21.83 -1.88 -9.61
#